data_1a68c2cc06fa3b3e053865abfeba3a01
#
_entry.id   1a68c2cc06fa3b3e053865abfeba3a01
#
_cell.length_a   1.000
_cell.length_b   1.000
_cell.length_c   1.000
_cell.angle_alpha   90.00
_cell.angle_beta   90.00
_cell.angle_gamma   90.00
#
_symmetry.space_group_name_H-M   'P 1'
#
loop_
_entity.id
_entity.type
_entity.pdbx_description
1 polymer ?
#
loop_
_entity_poly.entity_id
_entity_poly.type
_entity_poly.pdbx_seq_one_letter_code
_entity_poly.pdbx_strand_id
1 'polypeptide(L)' 'MNPKDNLDVAMSAREMADSAPPGSLHQAAATSVAISCATARDIDQARVALDGITPDEVRQAAIEIFDRLAASGEPGASTP' A
#
# COMPACT_ATOMS: atom_id res chain seq x y z
N MET A 1 -7.51 -11.70 15.93
CA MET A 1 -7.72 -10.59 15.02
C MET A 1 -6.78 -10.71 13.82
N ASN A 2 -7.31 -10.57 12.65
CA ASN A 2 -6.52 -10.77 11.45
C ASN A 2 -5.78 -9.53 11.05
N PRO A 3 -4.55 -9.67 10.57
CA PRO A 3 -3.87 -8.55 9.95
C PRO A 3 -4.62 -8.14 8.69
N LYS A 4 -4.34 -6.95 8.21
CA LYS A 4 -4.95 -6.51 6.96
C LYS A 4 -4.52 -7.42 5.82
N ASP A 5 -5.47 -7.81 5.01
CA ASP A 5 -5.16 -8.56 3.80
C ASP A 5 -4.91 -7.58 2.65
N ASN A 6 -4.61 -8.13 1.48
CA ASN A 6 -4.29 -7.29 0.33
C ASN A 6 -5.44 -6.37 -0.10
N LEU A 7 -6.68 -6.79 0.08
CA LEU A 7 -7.82 -5.95 -0.28
C LEU A 7 -8.00 -4.79 0.70
N ASP A 8 -7.77 -5.04 1.98
CA ASP A 8 -7.84 -3.98 2.97
C ASP A 8 -6.75 -2.94 2.74
N VAL A 9 -5.55 -3.40 2.41
CA VAL A 9 -4.45 -2.48 2.09
C VAL A 9 -4.79 -1.70 0.82
N ALA A 10 -5.39 -2.35 -0.18
CA ALA A 10 -5.77 -1.67 -1.41
C ALA A 10 -6.76 -0.54 -1.13
N MET A 11 -7.74 -0.78 -0.30
CA MET A 11 -8.73 0.25 0.05
C MET A 11 -8.10 1.41 0.79
N SER A 12 -7.24 1.11 1.75
CA SER A 12 -6.55 2.16 2.50
C SER A 12 -5.63 2.98 1.60
N ALA A 13 -4.93 2.31 0.69
CA ALA A 13 -4.04 3.00 -0.24
C ALA A 13 -4.82 3.88 -1.19
N ARG A 14 -6.00 3.44 -1.61
CA ARG A 14 -6.83 4.25 -2.48
C ARG A 14 -7.29 5.52 -1.79
N GLU A 15 -7.67 5.42 -0.54
CA GLU A 15 -8.04 6.59 0.25
C GLU A 15 -6.87 7.54 0.39
N MET A 16 -5.68 6.99 0.61
CA MET A 16 -4.48 7.80 0.66
C MET A 16 -4.22 8.53 -0.65
N ALA A 17 -4.40 7.84 -1.76
CA ALA A 17 -4.20 8.44 -3.07
C ALA A 17 -5.20 9.58 -3.32
N ASP A 18 -6.44 9.37 -2.90
CA ASP A 18 -7.47 10.39 -3.07
C ASP A 18 -7.20 11.63 -2.20
N SER A 19 -6.53 11.45 -1.08
CA SER A 19 -6.21 12.54 -0.17
C SER A 19 -4.91 13.24 -0.51
N ALA A 20 -4.08 12.64 -1.34
CA ALA A 20 -2.78 13.20 -1.69
C ALA A 20 -2.92 14.29 -2.75
N PRO A 21 -2.00 15.25 -2.80
CA PRO A 21 -2.04 16.27 -3.86
C PRO A 21 -1.92 15.61 -5.24
N PRO A 22 -2.73 16.05 -6.21
CA PRO A 22 -2.68 15.48 -7.56
C PRO A 22 -1.28 15.63 -8.16
N GLY A 23 -0.80 14.53 -8.74
CA GLY A 23 0.50 14.53 -9.39
C GLY A 23 1.69 14.39 -8.47
N SER A 24 1.45 14.26 -7.18
CA SER A 24 2.56 14.10 -6.21
C SER A 24 3.12 12.69 -6.25
N LEU A 25 4.35 12.55 -5.75
CA LEU A 25 4.96 11.25 -5.59
C LEU A 25 4.12 10.36 -4.68
N HIS A 26 3.60 10.94 -3.62
CA HIS A 26 2.77 10.20 -2.67
C HIS A 26 1.51 9.63 -3.34
N GLN A 27 0.88 10.43 -4.19
CA GLN A 27 -0.29 9.97 -4.93
C GLN A 27 0.06 8.82 -5.85
N ALA A 28 1.15 8.96 -6.62
CA ALA A 28 1.57 7.92 -7.54
C ALA A 28 1.88 6.63 -6.79
N ALA A 29 2.58 6.74 -5.68
CA ALA A 29 2.95 5.58 -4.88
C ALA A 29 1.71 4.90 -4.28
N ALA A 30 0.81 5.69 -3.71
CA ALA A 30 -0.40 5.14 -3.10
C ALA A 30 -1.29 4.47 -4.14
N THR A 31 -1.40 5.06 -5.32
CA THR A 31 -2.17 4.47 -6.42
C THR A 31 -1.56 3.14 -6.84
N SER A 32 -0.24 3.07 -6.92
CA SER A 32 0.46 1.83 -7.28
C SER A 32 0.19 0.74 -6.25
N VAL A 33 0.22 1.09 -4.97
CA VAL A 33 -0.09 0.13 -3.91
C VAL A 33 -1.53 -0.36 -4.06
N ALA A 34 -2.46 0.56 -4.29
CA ALA A 34 -3.87 0.19 -4.43
C ALA A 34 -4.08 -0.80 -5.57
N ILE A 35 -3.48 -0.53 -6.72
CA ILE A 35 -3.63 -1.40 -7.87
C ILE A 35 -2.96 -2.76 -7.63
N SER A 36 -1.74 -2.75 -7.13
CA SER A 36 -1.00 -3.99 -6.89
C SER A 36 -1.73 -4.88 -5.90
N CYS A 37 -2.25 -4.29 -4.83
CA CYS A 37 -2.96 -5.07 -3.83
C CYS A 37 -4.31 -5.56 -4.33
N ALA A 38 -5.00 -4.75 -5.12
CA ALA A 38 -6.32 -5.13 -5.63
C ALA A 38 -6.25 -6.28 -6.63
N THR A 39 -5.14 -6.39 -7.35
CA THR A 39 -4.99 -7.42 -8.38
C THR A 39 -4.22 -8.65 -7.91
N ALA A 40 -3.65 -8.59 -6.72
CA ALA A 40 -2.86 -9.70 -6.18
C ALA A 40 -3.77 -10.74 -5.53
N ARG A 41 -3.28 -11.96 -5.44
CA ARG A 41 -4.01 -13.03 -4.76
C ARG A 41 -3.97 -12.89 -3.25
N ASP A 42 -2.84 -12.42 -2.74
CA ASP A 42 -2.63 -12.29 -1.31
C ASP A 42 -1.59 -11.20 -1.07
N ILE A 43 -1.30 -10.97 0.20
CA ILE A 43 -0.42 -9.89 0.60
C ILE A 43 1.02 -10.10 0.11
N ASP A 44 1.48 -11.34 0.06
CA ASP A 44 2.84 -11.63 -0.40
C ASP A 44 2.98 -11.36 -1.90
N GLN A 45 1.97 -11.71 -2.68
CA GLN A 45 1.96 -11.42 -4.11
C GLN A 45 1.93 -9.92 -4.36
N ALA A 46 1.18 -9.20 -3.54
CA ALA A 46 1.14 -7.74 -3.65
C ALA A 46 2.53 -7.15 -3.44
N ARG A 47 3.25 -7.63 -2.44
CA ARG A 47 4.59 -7.13 -2.15
C ARG A 47 5.54 -7.40 -3.32
N VAL A 48 5.45 -8.57 -3.92
CA VAL A 48 6.27 -8.92 -5.07
C VAL A 48 5.96 -7.98 -6.24
N ALA A 49 4.70 -7.66 -6.45
CA ALA A 49 4.30 -6.76 -7.52
C ALA A 49 4.92 -5.36 -7.34
N LEU A 50 5.04 -4.90 -6.10
CA LEU A 50 5.63 -3.60 -5.84
C LEU A 50 7.09 -3.52 -6.23
N ASP A 51 7.81 -4.64 -6.17
CA ASP A 51 9.23 -4.65 -6.54
C ASP A 51 9.44 -4.33 -8.01
N GLY A 52 8.43 -4.46 -8.84
CA GLY A 52 8.51 -4.16 -10.27
C GLY A 52 8.11 -2.76 -10.64
N ILE A 53 7.76 -1.92 -9.68
CA ILE A 53 7.32 -0.55 -9.98
C ILE A 53 8.50 0.33 -10.39
N THR A 54 8.28 1.15 -11.39
CA THR A 54 9.25 2.14 -11.84
C THR A 54 8.57 3.49 -11.94
N PRO A 55 9.31 4.59 -11.78
CA PRO A 55 10.73 4.67 -11.42
C PRO A 55 10.99 4.30 -9.96
N ASP A 56 12.27 4.19 -9.61
CA ASP A 56 12.69 3.74 -8.28
C ASP A 56 12.07 4.53 -7.14
N GLU A 57 11.95 5.84 -7.29
CA GLU A 57 11.41 6.67 -6.22
C GLU A 57 9.95 6.34 -5.93
N VAL A 58 9.19 6.00 -6.97
CA VAL A 58 7.80 5.56 -6.79
C VAL A 58 7.79 4.21 -6.11
N ARG A 59 8.68 3.31 -6.53
CA ARG A 59 8.78 1.98 -5.93
C ARG A 59 9.09 2.06 -4.45
N GLN A 60 10.08 2.86 -4.06
CA GLN A 60 10.45 2.99 -2.66
C GLN A 60 9.31 3.58 -1.84
N ALA A 61 8.67 4.62 -2.35
CA ALA A 61 7.54 5.22 -1.66
C ALA A 61 6.37 4.24 -1.54
N ALA A 62 6.12 3.45 -2.58
CA ALA A 62 5.05 2.47 -2.57
C ALA A 62 5.30 1.38 -1.54
N ILE A 63 6.54 0.90 -1.46
CA ILE A 63 6.88 -0.13 -0.47
C ILE A 63 6.72 0.41 0.95
N GLU A 64 7.11 1.65 1.19
CA GLU A 64 6.94 2.26 2.50
C GLU A 64 5.46 2.37 2.88
N ILE A 65 4.63 2.78 1.94
CA ILE A 65 3.20 2.88 2.17
C ILE A 65 2.62 1.49 2.44
N PHE A 66 2.99 0.53 1.63
CA PHE A 66 2.52 -0.84 1.78
C PHE A 66 2.88 -1.39 3.16
N ASP A 67 4.13 -1.24 3.57
CA ASP A 67 4.58 -1.75 4.86
C ASP A 67 3.82 -1.09 6.01
N ARG A 68 3.58 0.21 5.90
CA ARG A 68 2.84 0.94 6.91
C ARG A 68 1.39 0.49 7.00
N LEU A 69 0.74 0.35 5.86
CA LEU A 69 -0.66 -0.05 5.84
C LEU A 69 -0.85 -1.49 6.28
N ALA A 70 0.03 -2.37 5.86
CA ALA A 70 -0.04 -3.77 6.28
C ALA A 70 0.16 -3.90 7.78
N ALA A 71 1.10 -3.14 8.33
CA ALA A 71 1.35 -3.16 9.76
C ALA A 71 0.21 -2.55 10.56
N SER A 72 -0.43 -1.52 10.03
CA SER A 72 -1.48 -0.82 10.76
C SER A 72 -2.75 -1.65 10.93
N GLY A 73 -2.83 -2.79 10.24
CA GLY A 73 -3.94 -3.70 10.43
C GLY A 73 -3.87 -4.45 11.75
N GLU A 74 -2.79 -4.33 12.46
CA GLU A 74 -2.54 -5.00 13.72
C GLU A 74 -3.19 -4.24 14.86
N PRO A 75 -4.29 -4.69 15.40
CA PRO A 75 -5.01 -3.87 16.39
C PRO A 75 -4.25 -3.67 17.68
N GLY A 76 -3.51 -4.67 18.08
CA GLY A 76 -2.76 -4.54 19.33
C GLY A 76 -1.65 -3.54 19.27
N ALA A 77 -1.06 -3.38 18.09
CA ALA A 77 0.08 -2.50 17.92
C ALA A 77 -0.28 -1.04 18.07
N SER A 78 -1.50 -0.69 17.79
CA SER A 78 -1.92 0.70 17.85
C SER A 78 -2.30 1.13 19.26
N THR A 79 -2.36 0.22 20.17
CA THR A 79 -2.76 0.56 21.52
C THR A 79 -1.56 0.92 22.35
N PRO A 80 -1.55 2.10 22.86
CA PRO A 80 -0.46 2.51 23.73
C PRO A 80 -0.43 1.69 25.00
#